data_f0d66020908afdfddcbf4a1d80115655
#
_entry.id   f0d66020908afdfddcbf4a1d80115655
#
_cell.length_a   1.000
_cell.length_b   1.000
_cell.length_c   1.000
_cell.angle_alpha   90.00
_cell.angle_beta   90.00
_cell.angle_gamma   90.00
#
_symmetry.space_group_name_H-M   'P 1'
#
loop_
_entity.id
_entity.type
_entity.pdbx_description
1 polymer ?
#
loop_
_entity_poly.entity_id
_entity_poly.type
_entity_poly.pdbx_seq_one_letter_code
_entity_poly.pdbx_strand_id
1 'polypeptide(L)'
;EKYVMDAINNKGLNAIILNPASIMGPMDPNPDTPHNQVYKMVLTGTAFFSFSGGLAIVDVRDLADIAIKAAFTEDRGKYLIIGHNISYVTVLKTCGKYLNKKVLAIPVPPVFLFLGGHLLEFISNFTNKRPLITASYGRLSGFKAYYSNKKSIDTFSHKYIDFEKTIEDACKYYKEVHWHKKTLRK
;
A
#
# COMPACT_ATOMS: atom_id res chain seq x y z
N GLU A 1 -7.80 -9.16 -17.51
CA GLU A 1 -9.05 -9.56 -16.86
C GLU A 1 -10.16 -9.92 -17.85
N LYS A 2 -10.45 -9.07 -18.87
CA LYS A 2 -11.56 -9.29 -19.80
C LYS A 2 -11.55 -10.68 -20.42
N TYR A 3 -10.44 -11.13 -21.01
CA TYR A 3 -10.35 -12.45 -21.65
C TYR A 3 -10.59 -13.62 -20.67
N VAL A 4 -10.13 -13.49 -19.42
CA VAL A 4 -10.38 -14.51 -18.39
C VAL A 4 -11.85 -14.53 -18.01
N MET A 5 -12.47 -13.37 -17.81
CA MET A 5 -13.89 -13.28 -17.50
C MET A 5 -14.77 -13.79 -18.64
N ASP A 6 -14.41 -13.50 -19.90
CA ASP A 6 -15.11 -14.05 -21.06
C ASP A 6 -14.98 -15.59 -21.13
N ALA A 7 -13.81 -16.13 -20.77
CA ALA A 7 -13.62 -17.58 -20.73
C ALA A 7 -14.39 -18.25 -19.58
N ILE A 8 -14.47 -17.59 -18.40
CA ILE A 8 -15.30 -18.05 -17.28
C ILE A 8 -16.76 -18.12 -17.71
N ASN A 9 -17.29 -17.03 -18.30
CA ASN A 9 -18.70 -16.89 -18.61
C ASN A 9 -19.16 -17.73 -19.80
N ASN A 10 -18.31 -17.85 -20.84
CA ASN A 10 -18.72 -18.40 -22.12
C ASN A 10 -18.11 -19.79 -22.43
N LYS A 11 -17.03 -20.17 -21.72
CA LYS A 11 -16.31 -21.44 -21.97
C LYS A 11 -16.22 -22.35 -20.73
N GLY A 12 -16.86 -21.95 -19.64
CA GLY A 12 -16.87 -22.73 -18.39
C GLY A 12 -15.50 -22.83 -17.71
N LEU A 13 -14.57 -21.89 -17.98
CA LEU A 13 -13.26 -21.89 -17.33
C LEU A 13 -13.42 -21.81 -15.81
N ASN A 14 -12.84 -22.75 -15.09
CA ASN A 14 -12.77 -22.69 -13.64
C ASN A 14 -11.59 -21.80 -13.22
N ALA A 15 -11.86 -20.51 -12.94
CA ALA A 15 -10.82 -19.56 -12.59
C ALA A 15 -11.34 -18.47 -11.65
N ILE A 16 -10.45 -17.99 -10.79
CA ILE A 16 -10.66 -16.84 -9.91
C ILE A 16 -9.59 -15.79 -10.21
N ILE A 17 -10.02 -14.53 -10.26
CA ILE A 17 -9.12 -13.37 -10.33
C ILE A 17 -9.10 -12.70 -8.97
N LEU A 18 -7.95 -12.69 -8.30
CA LEU A 18 -7.74 -11.97 -7.06
C LEU A 18 -7.08 -10.62 -7.36
N ASN A 19 -7.77 -9.54 -7.02
CA ASN A 19 -7.28 -8.16 -7.16
C ASN A 19 -6.95 -7.60 -5.77
N PRO A 20 -5.70 -7.76 -5.30
CA PRO A 20 -5.31 -7.23 -4.01
C PRO A 20 -5.22 -5.71 -4.03
N ALA A 21 -5.56 -5.09 -2.92
CA ALA A 21 -5.27 -3.69 -2.64
C ALA A 21 -3.74 -3.49 -2.44
N SER A 22 -3.32 -2.35 -1.89
CA SER A 22 -1.92 -2.13 -1.53
C SER A 22 -1.46 -3.18 -0.53
N ILE A 23 -0.58 -4.08 -0.94
CA ILE A 23 -0.09 -5.18 -0.11
C ILE A 23 0.93 -4.62 0.88
N MET A 24 0.67 -4.79 2.18
CA MET A 24 1.56 -4.42 3.27
C MET A 24 1.84 -5.64 4.16
N GLY A 25 2.85 -5.55 5.01
CA GLY A 25 3.16 -6.64 5.93
C GLY A 25 4.66 -6.91 6.04
N PRO A 26 5.04 -7.93 6.79
CA PRO A 26 6.45 -8.34 6.94
C PRO A 26 6.95 -9.09 5.71
N MET A 27 8.25 -9.40 5.71
CA MET A 27 8.95 -10.26 4.73
C MET A 27 9.09 -9.69 3.31
N ASP A 28 8.97 -8.38 3.10
CA ASP A 28 9.34 -7.76 1.82
C ASP A 28 10.88 -7.70 1.72
N PRO A 29 11.51 -8.45 0.79
CA PRO A 29 12.97 -8.51 0.68
C PRO A 29 13.60 -7.24 0.10
N ASN A 30 12.82 -6.40 -0.58
CA ASN A 30 13.32 -5.20 -1.25
C ASN A 30 13.11 -3.95 -0.38
N PRO A 31 14.20 -3.33 0.17
CA PRO A 31 14.10 -2.16 1.04
C PRO A 31 13.58 -0.89 0.33
N ASP A 32 13.56 -0.88 -0.99
CA ASP A 32 13.25 0.30 -1.80
C ASP A 32 11.85 0.25 -2.44
N THR A 33 10.99 -0.70 -2.05
CA THR A 33 9.58 -0.70 -2.45
C THR A 33 8.86 0.53 -1.91
N PRO A 34 7.78 0.98 -2.56
CA PRO A 34 7.00 2.15 -2.09
C PRO A 34 6.57 2.03 -0.63
N HIS A 35 6.19 0.82 -0.17
CA HIS A 35 5.78 0.60 1.22
C HIS A 35 6.96 0.68 2.18
N ASN A 36 8.09 0.10 1.83
CA ASN A 36 9.31 0.17 2.64
C ASN A 36 9.89 1.59 2.69
N GLN A 37 9.69 2.42 1.67
CA GLN A 37 10.04 3.84 1.72
C GLN A 37 9.24 4.60 2.80
N VAL A 38 7.99 4.20 3.09
CA VAL A 38 7.21 4.79 4.19
C VAL A 38 7.91 4.58 5.54
N TYR A 39 8.38 3.36 5.83
CA TYR A 39 9.12 3.05 7.07
C TYR A 39 10.44 3.81 7.13
N LYS A 40 11.15 3.90 6.01
CA LYS A 40 12.38 4.66 5.89
C LYS A 40 12.17 6.15 6.17
N MET A 41 11.12 6.76 5.60
CA MET A 41 10.77 8.17 5.85
C MET A 41 10.51 8.43 7.34
N VAL A 42 9.82 7.52 8.02
CA VAL A 42 9.57 7.63 9.45
C VAL A 42 10.87 7.51 10.25
N LEU A 43 11.73 6.54 9.93
CA LEU A 43 13.01 6.33 10.63
C LEU A 43 13.99 7.48 10.44
N THR A 44 14.02 8.08 9.24
CA THR A 44 14.88 9.24 8.94
C THR A 44 14.30 10.57 9.42
N GLY A 45 13.07 10.58 9.95
CA GLY A 45 12.40 11.79 10.42
C GLY A 45 11.95 12.73 9.30
N THR A 46 11.81 12.24 8.06
CA THR A 46 11.37 13.04 6.90
C THR A 46 9.86 13.01 6.65
N ALA A 47 9.09 12.30 7.48
CA ALA A 47 7.64 12.17 7.40
C ALA A 47 6.88 13.39 7.99
N PHE A 48 7.26 14.61 7.56
CA PHE A 48 6.60 15.85 8.00
C PHE A 48 5.22 16.04 7.37
N PHE A 49 5.10 15.71 6.10
CA PHE A 49 3.90 15.89 5.31
C PHE A 49 3.30 14.57 4.88
N SER A 50 2.01 14.57 4.60
CA SER A 50 1.25 13.43 4.12
C SER A 50 0.32 13.82 2.98
N PHE A 51 -0.08 12.87 2.16
CA PHE A 51 -1.23 13.02 1.31
C PHE A 51 -2.50 13.12 2.16
N SER A 52 -3.48 13.90 1.71
CA SER A 52 -4.76 14.10 2.40
C SER A 52 -5.79 13.00 2.12
N GLY A 53 -5.53 12.16 1.13
CA GLY A 53 -6.37 11.03 0.74
C GLY A 53 -6.14 9.78 1.58
N GLY A 54 -6.42 8.62 0.98
CA GLY A 54 -6.25 7.32 1.61
C GLY A 54 -6.25 6.19 0.60
N LEU A 55 -5.91 5.00 1.09
CA LEU A 55 -5.80 3.80 0.27
C LEU A 55 -6.44 2.60 0.96
N ALA A 56 -6.85 1.64 0.16
CA ALA A 56 -7.15 0.31 0.65
C ALA A 56 -5.85 -0.48 0.80
N ILE A 57 -5.74 -1.26 1.85
CA ILE A 57 -4.59 -2.13 2.12
C ILE A 57 -5.03 -3.54 2.42
N VAL A 58 -4.13 -4.49 2.25
CA VAL A 58 -4.28 -5.89 2.67
C VAL A 58 -2.96 -6.39 3.24
N ASP A 59 -3.03 -7.20 4.29
CA ASP A 59 -1.84 -7.90 4.79
C ASP A 59 -1.42 -8.99 3.81
N VAL A 60 -0.12 -9.14 3.58
CA VAL A 60 0.43 -10.16 2.68
C VAL A 60 0.03 -11.57 3.09
N ARG A 61 -0.12 -11.82 4.40
CA ARG A 61 -0.55 -13.12 4.95
C ARG A 61 -2.02 -13.41 4.64
N ASP A 62 -2.90 -12.40 4.75
CA ASP A 62 -4.31 -12.52 4.35
C ASP A 62 -4.43 -12.82 2.86
N LEU A 63 -3.63 -12.15 2.03
CA LEU A 63 -3.62 -12.42 0.59
C LEU A 63 -3.18 -13.86 0.30
N ALA A 64 -2.15 -14.37 0.99
CA ALA A 64 -1.68 -15.74 0.84
C ALA A 64 -2.75 -16.76 1.25
N ASP A 65 -3.39 -16.55 2.41
CA ASP A 65 -4.46 -17.42 2.89
C ASP A 65 -5.66 -17.46 1.94
N ILE A 66 -6.07 -16.27 1.44
CA ILE A 66 -7.17 -16.17 0.48
C ILE A 66 -6.79 -16.84 -0.85
N ALA A 67 -5.54 -16.70 -1.31
CA ALA A 67 -5.07 -17.35 -2.54
C ALA A 67 -5.14 -18.88 -2.42
N ILE A 68 -4.77 -19.44 -1.26
CA ILE A 68 -4.90 -20.87 -0.98
C ILE A 68 -6.38 -21.28 -0.99
N LYS A 69 -7.25 -20.57 -0.27
CA LYS A 69 -8.70 -20.86 -0.24
C LYS A 69 -9.30 -20.79 -1.65
N ALA A 70 -8.90 -19.78 -2.44
CA ALA A 70 -9.38 -19.61 -3.80
C ALA A 70 -8.96 -20.75 -4.74
N ALA A 71 -7.81 -21.39 -4.49
CA ALA A 71 -7.34 -22.53 -5.30
C ALA A 71 -8.18 -23.81 -5.08
N PHE A 72 -8.89 -23.91 -3.96
CA PHE A 72 -9.68 -25.10 -3.58
C PHE A 72 -11.20 -24.86 -3.55
N THR A 73 -11.68 -23.71 -4.03
CA THR A 73 -13.13 -23.43 -4.13
C THR A 73 -13.69 -23.67 -5.52
N GLU A 74 -14.98 -23.97 -5.60
CA GLU A 74 -15.75 -24.02 -6.85
C GLU A 74 -16.23 -22.62 -7.32
N ASP A 75 -16.00 -21.58 -6.52
CA ASP A 75 -16.36 -20.20 -6.86
C ASP A 75 -15.56 -19.70 -8.06
N ARG A 76 -16.17 -18.78 -8.80
CA ARG A 76 -15.59 -18.21 -10.03
C ARG A 76 -15.74 -16.69 -10.06
N GLY A 77 -14.91 -16.05 -10.89
CA GLY A 77 -15.02 -14.63 -11.16
C GLY A 77 -13.91 -13.81 -10.51
N LYS A 78 -14.19 -12.52 -10.20
CA LYS A 78 -13.19 -11.62 -9.63
C LYS A 78 -13.56 -11.11 -8.25
N TYR A 79 -12.53 -10.95 -7.44
CA TYR A 79 -12.60 -10.55 -6.04
C TYR A 79 -11.59 -9.46 -5.74
N LEU A 80 -12.06 -8.38 -5.10
CA LEU A 80 -11.18 -7.39 -4.48
C LEU A 80 -10.75 -7.92 -3.11
N ILE A 81 -9.45 -7.99 -2.88
CA ILE A 81 -8.88 -8.49 -1.61
C ILE A 81 -8.37 -7.29 -0.83
N ILE A 82 -9.15 -6.90 0.19
CA ILE A 82 -8.95 -5.66 0.95
C ILE A 82 -9.13 -5.96 2.42
N GLY A 83 -8.13 -5.66 3.24
CA GLY A 83 -8.25 -5.72 4.68
C GLY A 83 -8.91 -4.45 5.24
N HIS A 84 -8.31 -3.29 4.97
CA HIS A 84 -8.72 -2.03 5.57
C HIS A 84 -8.63 -0.85 4.60
N ASN A 85 -9.52 0.13 4.79
CA ASN A 85 -9.50 1.43 4.11
C ASN A 85 -8.93 2.48 5.09
N ILE A 86 -7.74 3.01 4.82
CA ILE A 86 -6.98 3.81 5.79
C ILE A 86 -6.47 5.09 5.14
N SER A 87 -6.44 6.21 5.89
CA SER A 87 -5.82 7.45 5.43
C SER A 87 -4.28 7.34 5.43
N TYR A 88 -3.61 8.04 4.52
CA TYR A 88 -2.14 8.11 4.51
C TYR A 88 -1.58 8.67 5.83
N VAL A 89 -2.27 9.64 6.43
CA VAL A 89 -1.92 10.20 7.75
C VAL A 89 -1.92 9.12 8.82
N THR A 90 -2.95 8.27 8.84
CA THR A 90 -3.05 7.16 9.80
C THR A 90 -1.92 6.16 9.62
N VAL A 91 -1.61 5.78 8.36
CA VAL A 91 -0.47 4.88 8.08
C VAL A 91 0.83 5.44 8.66
N LEU A 92 1.16 6.70 8.36
CA LEU A 92 2.40 7.33 8.84
C LEU A 92 2.46 7.44 10.37
N LYS A 93 1.37 7.84 11.01
CA LYS A 93 1.31 7.94 12.49
C LYS A 93 1.42 6.58 13.16
N THR A 94 0.77 5.55 12.62
CA THR A 94 0.88 4.18 13.14
C THR A 94 2.31 3.63 12.96
N CYS A 95 2.95 3.88 11.81
CA CYS A 95 4.37 3.56 11.64
C CYS A 95 5.25 4.30 12.68
N GLY A 96 4.97 5.58 12.95
CA GLY A 96 5.65 6.35 13.99
C GLY A 96 5.56 5.71 15.37
N LYS A 97 4.35 5.25 15.75
CA LYS A 97 4.10 4.53 17.00
C LYS A 97 5.02 3.30 17.15
N TYR A 98 5.03 2.43 16.15
CA TYR A 98 5.79 1.16 16.22
C TYR A 98 7.30 1.30 15.96
N LEU A 99 7.72 2.34 15.25
CA LEU A 99 9.14 2.67 15.07
C LEU A 99 9.71 3.56 16.18
N ASN A 100 8.88 3.93 17.16
CA ASN A 100 9.23 4.84 18.25
C ASN A 100 9.78 6.19 17.75
N LYS A 101 9.04 6.80 16.79
CA LYS A 101 9.36 8.10 16.18
C LYS A 101 8.17 9.04 16.24
N LYS A 102 8.42 10.32 16.54
CA LYS A 102 7.39 11.36 16.39
C LYS A 102 7.17 11.66 14.92
N VAL A 103 5.91 11.56 14.46
CA VAL A 103 5.52 11.82 13.08
C VAL A 103 4.44 12.89 13.06
N LEU A 104 4.68 13.97 12.34
CA LEU A 104 3.70 15.06 12.18
C LEU A 104 2.61 14.67 11.18
N ALA A 105 3.01 14.13 10.04
CA ALA A 105 2.12 13.72 8.95
C ALA A 105 1.04 14.77 8.64
N ILE A 106 1.44 16.03 8.47
CA ILE A 106 0.52 17.13 8.16
C ILE A 106 -0.08 16.90 6.77
N PRO A 107 -1.42 16.76 6.65
CA PRO A 107 -2.04 16.54 5.35
C PRO A 107 -1.91 17.79 4.47
N VAL A 108 -1.31 17.65 3.30
CA VAL A 108 -1.17 18.73 2.32
C VAL A 108 -2.34 18.70 1.35
N PRO A 109 -3.06 19.80 1.16
CA PRO A 109 -4.14 19.88 0.16
C PRO A 109 -3.61 19.57 -1.24
N PRO A 110 -4.38 18.85 -2.09
CA PRO A 110 -3.95 18.41 -3.41
C PRO A 110 -3.48 19.54 -4.32
N VAL A 111 -4.08 20.73 -4.21
CA VAL A 111 -3.72 21.89 -5.03
C VAL A 111 -2.27 22.31 -4.85
N PHE A 112 -1.74 22.30 -3.61
CA PHE A 112 -0.36 22.64 -3.34
C PHE A 112 0.62 21.60 -3.88
N LEU A 113 0.24 20.30 -3.76
CA LEU A 113 1.04 19.20 -4.32
C LEU A 113 1.01 19.19 -5.86
N PHE A 114 -0.11 19.56 -6.45
CA PHE A 114 -0.25 19.72 -7.90
C PHE A 114 0.65 20.84 -8.45
N LEU A 115 0.57 22.02 -7.84
CA LEU A 115 1.42 23.16 -8.25
C LEU A 115 2.91 22.87 -8.00
N GLY A 116 3.23 22.32 -6.83
CA GLY A 116 4.60 21.91 -6.50
C GLY A 116 5.13 20.82 -7.44
N GLY A 117 4.28 19.88 -7.84
CA GLY A 117 4.60 18.84 -8.81
C GLY A 117 5.01 19.42 -10.17
N HIS A 118 4.25 20.36 -10.70
CA HIS A 118 4.62 21.08 -11.95
C HIS A 118 5.96 21.79 -11.84
N LEU A 119 6.21 22.47 -10.72
CA LEU A 119 7.49 23.15 -10.50
C LEU A 119 8.64 22.13 -10.45
N LEU A 120 8.48 21.01 -9.77
CA LEU A 120 9.50 19.96 -9.67
C LEU A 120 9.72 19.27 -11.03
N GLU A 121 8.68 19.04 -11.83
CA GLU A 121 8.80 18.53 -13.20
C GLU A 121 9.57 19.51 -14.09
N PHE A 122 9.28 20.82 -14.00
CA PHE A 122 10.02 21.84 -14.72
C PHE A 122 11.51 21.84 -14.34
N ILE A 123 11.84 21.83 -13.05
CA ILE A 123 13.22 21.76 -12.56
C ILE A 123 13.92 20.46 -13.00
N SER A 124 13.20 19.35 -13.06
CA SER A 124 13.75 18.05 -13.47
C SER A 124 14.27 18.06 -14.91
N ASN A 125 13.68 18.87 -15.78
CA ASN A 125 14.14 19.02 -17.18
C ASN A 125 15.56 19.63 -17.28
N PHE A 126 15.98 20.38 -16.26
CA PHE A 126 17.32 20.99 -16.21
C PHE A 126 18.32 20.18 -15.40
N THR A 127 17.84 19.32 -14.48
CA THR A 127 18.72 18.59 -13.53
C THR A 127 18.94 17.15 -13.87
N ASN A 128 18.25 16.58 -14.86
CA ASN A 128 18.20 15.15 -15.21
C ASN A 128 17.86 14.24 -14.01
N LYS A 129 17.27 14.78 -12.94
CA LYS A 129 16.83 14.03 -11.77
C LYS A 129 15.31 13.85 -11.83
N ARG A 130 14.83 12.64 -11.54
CA ARG A 130 13.38 12.37 -11.44
C ARG A 130 12.76 13.20 -10.32
N PRO A 131 11.61 13.89 -10.57
CA PRO A 131 10.94 14.67 -9.54
C PRO A 131 10.42 13.75 -8.46
N LEU A 132 10.48 14.19 -7.19
CA LEU A 132 9.96 13.45 -6.03
C LEU A 132 8.44 13.28 -6.10
N ILE A 133 7.74 14.28 -6.62
CA ILE A 133 6.29 14.30 -6.80
C ILE A 133 6.02 14.88 -8.17
N THR A 134 5.19 14.20 -8.96
CA THR A 134 4.68 14.71 -10.23
C THR A 134 3.37 15.45 -10.02
N ALA A 135 3.00 16.34 -10.95
CA ALA A 135 1.70 17.03 -10.91
C ALA A 135 0.52 16.04 -10.88
N SER A 136 0.62 14.94 -11.63
CA SER A 136 -0.39 13.88 -11.64
C SER A 136 -0.57 13.24 -10.25
N TYR A 137 0.52 12.92 -9.55
CA TYR A 137 0.45 12.42 -8.17
C TYR A 137 -0.11 13.48 -7.21
N GLY A 138 0.31 14.74 -7.37
CA GLY A 138 -0.23 15.86 -6.60
C GLY A 138 -1.75 15.96 -6.72
N ARG A 139 -2.27 15.87 -7.94
CA ARG A 139 -3.72 15.91 -8.22
C ARG A 139 -4.47 14.75 -7.55
N LEU A 140 -3.91 13.55 -7.56
CA LEU A 140 -4.53 12.35 -6.98
C LEU A 140 -4.33 12.21 -5.47
N SER A 141 -3.48 13.04 -4.86
CA SER A 141 -3.08 12.93 -3.45
C SER A 141 -4.23 13.05 -2.43
N GLY A 142 -5.35 13.65 -2.82
CA GLY A 142 -6.57 13.76 -2.00
C GLY A 142 -7.57 12.64 -2.24
N PHE A 143 -7.33 11.78 -3.22
CA PHE A 143 -8.28 10.72 -3.53
C PHE A 143 -8.28 9.62 -2.46
N LYS A 144 -9.48 9.18 -2.07
CA LYS A 144 -9.69 8.06 -1.17
C LYS A 144 -10.01 6.81 -1.98
N ALA A 145 -8.99 6.01 -2.27
CA ALA A 145 -9.14 4.73 -2.97
C ALA A 145 -9.68 3.66 -2.01
N TYR A 146 -10.93 3.83 -1.60
CA TYR A 146 -11.63 2.96 -0.65
C TYR A 146 -12.60 2.04 -1.37
N TYR A 147 -12.62 0.78 -0.97
CA TYR A 147 -13.43 -0.25 -1.60
C TYR A 147 -14.05 -1.17 -0.55
N SER A 148 -15.07 -1.92 -0.96
CA SER A 148 -15.72 -2.92 -0.10
C SER A 148 -15.04 -4.29 -0.24
N ASN A 149 -14.81 -4.94 0.89
CA ASN A 149 -14.30 -6.32 0.98
C ASN A 149 -15.41 -7.35 1.27
N LYS A 150 -16.67 -6.92 1.29
CA LYS A 150 -17.80 -7.79 1.66
C LYS A 150 -17.82 -9.09 0.85
N LYS A 151 -17.66 -9.01 -0.48
CA LYS A 151 -17.67 -10.19 -1.35
C LYS A 151 -16.58 -11.20 -0.97
N SER A 152 -15.36 -10.75 -0.68
CA SER A 152 -14.26 -11.65 -0.31
C SER A 152 -14.46 -12.27 1.07
N ILE A 153 -15.03 -11.50 2.03
CA ILE A 153 -15.37 -12.03 3.36
C ILE A 153 -16.44 -13.11 3.24
N ASP A 154 -17.53 -12.81 2.54
CA ASP A 154 -18.68 -13.73 2.41
C ASP A 154 -18.27 -15.02 1.71
N THR A 155 -17.46 -14.93 0.63
CA THR A 155 -17.04 -16.11 -0.14
C THR A 155 -15.99 -16.96 0.57
N PHE A 156 -14.95 -16.33 1.11
CA PHE A 156 -13.82 -17.08 1.69
C PHE A 156 -13.92 -17.27 3.21
N SER A 157 -14.98 -16.76 3.85
CA SER A 157 -15.14 -16.76 5.31
C SER A 157 -13.85 -16.31 6.02
N HIS A 158 -13.23 -15.26 5.50
CA HIS A 158 -11.91 -14.80 5.94
C HIS A 158 -12.02 -13.61 6.90
N LYS A 159 -11.30 -13.71 8.03
CA LYS A 159 -11.14 -12.63 8.99
C LYS A 159 -9.78 -11.97 8.75
N TYR A 160 -9.79 -10.75 8.27
CA TYR A 160 -8.58 -9.98 8.00
C TYR A 160 -7.82 -9.61 9.26
N ILE A 161 -6.50 -9.64 9.17
CA ILE A 161 -5.58 -9.18 10.23
C ILE A 161 -5.80 -7.70 10.48
N ASP A 162 -5.80 -7.29 11.75
CA ASP A 162 -5.98 -5.89 12.13
C ASP A 162 -4.87 -5.00 11.53
N PHE A 163 -5.25 -3.81 11.09
CA PHE A 163 -4.33 -2.82 10.50
C PHE A 163 -3.13 -2.54 11.40
N GLU A 164 -3.35 -2.33 12.68
CA GLU A 164 -2.25 -2.06 13.61
C GLU A 164 -1.26 -3.21 13.68
N LYS A 165 -1.75 -4.46 13.66
CA LYS A 165 -0.89 -5.66 13.68
C LYS A 165 -0.08 -5.79 12.39
N THR A 166 -0.68 -5.51 11.24
CA THR A 166 0.02 -5.48 9.96
C THR A 166 1.18 -4.48 9.98
N ILE A 167 0.93 -3.25 10.47
CA ILE A 167 1.96 -2.21 10.52
C ILE A 167 3.02 -2.51 11.58
N GLU A 168 2.63 -3.02 12.74
CA GLU A 168 3.58 -3.44 13.79
C GLU A 168 4.61 -4.43 13.24
N ASP A 169 4.12 -5.54 12.64
CA ASP A 169 4.98 -6.60 12.13
C ASP A 169 5.86 -6.13 10.96
N ALA A 170 5.29 -5.32 10.07
CA ALA A 170 6.04 -4.74 8.95
C ALA A 170 7.15 -3.78 9.43
N CYS A 171 6.85 -2.91 10.39
CA CYS A 171 7.82 -1.99 10.97
C CYS A 171 8.96 -2.73 11.69
N LYS A 172 8.61 -3.78 12.46
CA LYS A 172 9.59 -4.63 13.14
C LYS A 172 10.53 -5.30 12.13
N TYR A 173 9.96 -5.96 11.11
CA TYR A 173 10.73 -6.61 10.07
C TYR A 173 11.66 -5.63 9.34
N TYR A 174 11.14 -4.47 8.92
CA TYR A 174 11.93 -3.46 8.22
C TYR A 174 13.11 -2.97 9.07
N LYS A 175 12.87 -2.70 10.34
CA LYS A 175 13.91 -2.24 11.27
C LYS A 175 15.01 -3.29 11.45
N GLU A 176 14.64 -4.55 11.65
CA GLU A 176 15.58 -5.65 11.90
C GLU A 176 16.38 -6.02 10.64
N VAL A 177 15.70 -6.16 9.50
CA VAL A 177 16.32 -6.70 8.29
C VAL A 177 16.99 -5.63 7.43
N HIS A 178 16.37 -4.46 7.29
CA HIS A 178 16.86 -3.44 6.35
C HIS A 178 17.56 -2.28 7.01
N TRP A 179 17.08 -1.83 8.18
CA TRP A 179 17.65 -0.66 8.83
C TRP A 179 18.94 -0.96 9.57
N HIS A 180 18.98 -2.00 10.39
CA HIS A 180 20.20 -2.38 11.13
C HIS A 180 21.33 -2.83 10.22
N LYS A 181 21.05 -3.61 9.17
CA LYS A 181 22.09 -4.01 8.20
C LYS A 181 22.75 -2.82 7.50
N LYS A 182 22.04 -1.74 7.28
CA LYS A 182 22.56 -0.53 6.63
C LYS A 182 23.41 0.31 7.60
N THR A 183 23.12 0.28 8.89
CA THR A 183 23.87 1.02 9.92
C THR A 183 25.20 0.34 10.23
N LEU A 184 25.29 -0.99 10.11
CA LEU A 184 26.52 -1.77 10.33
C LEU A 184 27.50 -1.75 9.13
N ARG A 185 27.06 -1.25 7.97
CA ARG A 185 27.90 -1.15 6.75
C ARG A 185 28.47 0.25 6.51
N LYS A 186 28.27 1.18 7.41
CA LYS A 186 28.90 2.51 7.48
C LYS A 186 29.94 2.55 8.59
#